data_44bb184ccf93cf0f1dcc850da2c9d9ca
#
_entry.id   44bb184ccf93cf0f1dcc850da2c9d9ca
#
_cell.length_a   1.000
_cell.length_b   1.000
_cell.length_c   1.000
_cell.angle_alpha   90.00
_cell.angle_beta   90.00
_cell.angle_gamma   90.00
#
_symmetry.space_group_name_H-M   'P 1'
#
loop_
_entity.id
_entity.type
_entity.pdbx_description
1 polymer ?
#
loop_
_entity_poly.entity_id
_entity_poly.type
_entity_poly.pdbx_seq_one_letter_code
_entity_poly.pdbx_strand_id
1 'polypeptide(L)'
;YFSEVKKNYFKGWKFHKNRNQILTIASGTVIFSFKKSLKDKAKTIKLSYPNNLYSLFIPKKTYYSFRCVSKKKGVIINLIDEIVK
;
A
#
# COMPACT_ATOMS: atom_id res chain seq x y z
N TYR A 1 -2.73 -4.65 -10.71
CA TYR A 1 -2.25 -3.48 -11.47
C TYR A 1 -1.01 -2.88 -10.81
N PHE A 2 -0.36 -1.99 -11.55
CA PHE A 2 0.85 -1.31 -11.09
C PHE A 2 0.55 0.15 -10.81
N SER A 3 1.18 0.67 -9.78
CA SER A 3 1.15 2.10 -9.49
C SER A 3 2.57 2.61 -9.36
N GLU A 4 2.88 3.69 -10.05
CA GLU A 4 4.14 4.40 -9.88
C GLU A 4 3.93 5.56 -8.93
N VAL A 5 4.85 5.72 -7.98
CA VAL A 5 4.75 6.76 -6.98
C VAL A 5 6.06 7.55 -6.96
N LYS A 6 5.97 8.84 -7.21
CA LYS A 6 7.13 9.73 -7.16
C LYS A 6 7.52 10.01 -5.71
N LYS A 7 8.78 10.39 -5.50
CA LYS A 7 9.29 10.75 -4.19
C LYS A 7 8.39 11.79 -3.52
N ASN A 8 8.09 11.57 -2.25
CA ASN A 8 7.27 12.43 -1.40
C ASN A 8 5.81 12.56 -1.83
N TYR A 9 5.40 11.84 -2.87
CA TYR A 9 3.99 11.82 -3.21
C TYR A 9 3.24 10.97 -2.17
N PHE A 10 2.24 11.56 -1.57
CA PHE A 10 1.37 10.89 -0.61
C PHE A 10 0.06 10.53 -1.29
N LYS A 11 -0.23 9.25 -1.34
CA LYS A 11 -1.53 8.78 -1.80
C LYS A 11 -2.45 8.73 -0.58
N GLY A 12 -3.50 9.53 -0.58
CA GLY A 12 -4.41 9.66 0.54
C GLY A 12 -5.16 8.37 0.85
N TRP A 13 -5.91 8.43 1.94
CA TRP A 13 -6.57 7.26 2.48
C TRP A 13 -7.55 6.66 1.49
N LYS A 14 -7.40 5.36 1.25
CA LYS A 14 -8.31 4.55 0.43
C LYS A 14 -9.01 3.53 1.30
N PHE A 15 -10.19 3.16 0.90
CA PHE A 15 -10.99 2.21 1.66
C PHE A 15 -11.74 1.30 0.69
N HIS A 16 -11.54 -0.01 0.84
CA HIS A 16 -12.28 -0.99 0.06
C HIS A 16 -13.21 -1.76 0.97
N LYS A 17 -14.49 -1.59 0.76
CA LYS A 17 -15.52 -2.17 1.61
C LYS A 17 -15.64 -3.69 1.43
N ASN A 18 -15.46 -4.18 0.20
CA ASN A 18 -15.76 -5.55 -0.15
C ASN A 18 -14.58 -6.35 -0.71
N ARG A 19 -13.39 -5.78 -0.73
CA ARG A 19 -12.24 -6.42 -1.36
C ARG A 19 -11.03 -6.43 -0.46
N ASN A 20 -10.36 -7.58 -0.41
CA ASN A 20 -9.06 -7.68 0.21
C ASN A 20 -8.00 -7.34 -0.82
N GLN A 21 -6.84 -6.89 -0.37
CA GLN A 21 -5.76 -6.52 -1.25
C GLN A 21 -4.45 -7.13 -0.78
N ILE A 22 -3.58 -7.43 -1.74
CA ILE A 22 -2.20 -7.81 -1.47
C ILE A 22 -1.34 -6.79 -2.20
N LEU A 23 -0.50 -6.09 -1.44
CA LEU A 23 0.41 -5.09 -1.97
C LEU A 23 1.84 -5.57 -1.84
N THR A 24 2.62 -5.39 -2.89
CA THR A 24 4.05 -5.62 -2.83
C THR A 24 4.73 -4.51 -3.61
N ILE A 25 6.04 -4.33 -3.41
CA ILE A 25 6.78 -3.33 -4.15
C ILE A 25 7.78 -3.99 -5.09
N ALA A 26 7.98 -3.37 -6.25
CA ALA A 26 8.93 -3.82 -7.25
C ALA A 26 10.06 -2.81 -7.46
N SER A 27 10.00 -1.66 -6.82
CA SER A 27 11.04 -0.63 -6.90
C SER A 27 10.84 0.41 -5.80
N GLY A 28 11.92 1.00 -5.34
CA GLY A 28 11.89 2.12 -4.41
C GLY A 28 11.65 1.73 -2.97
N THR A 29 11.38 2.73 -2.15
CA THR A 29 11.04 2.55 -0.74
C THR A 29 9.73 3.26 -0.48
N VAL A 30 8.77 2.53 0.05
CA VAL A 30 7.41 3.04 0.29
C VAL A 30 7.01 2.76 1.73
N ILE A 31 6.43 3.77 2.37
CA ILE A 31 5.85 3.62 3.70
C ILE A 31 4.35 3.47 3.53
N PHE A 32 3.83 2.34 3.98
CA PHE A 32 2.39 2.08 4.00
C PHE A 32 1.84 2.38 5.38
N SER A 33 0.69 3.03 5.42
CA SER A 33 -0.03 3.30 6.65
C SER A 33 -1.43 2.73 6.56
N PHE A 34 -1.94 2.16 7.62
CA PHE A 34 -3.27 1.59 7.63
C PHE A 34 -3.92 1.68 9.00
N LYS A 35 -5.26 1.74 8.99
CA LYS A 35 -6.06 1.82 10.20
C LYS A 35 -7.47 1.32 9.94
N LYS A 36 -8.14 0.86 10.96
CA LYS A 36 -9.51 0.35 10.84
C LYS A 36 -10.57 1.45 10.82
N SER A 37 -10.30 2.56 11.48
CA SER A 37 -11.20 3.69 11.58
C SER A 37 -10.41 4.97 11.38
N LEU A 38 -11.04 6.01 10.84
CA LEU A 38 -10.39 7.31 10.66
C LEU A 38 -9.97 7.93 11.99
N LYS A 39 -10.56 7.50 13.10
CA LYS A 39 -10.21 7.96 14.45
C LYS A 39 -9.01 7.23 15.03
N ASP A 40 -8.66 6.07 14.51
CA ASP A 40 -7.57 5.27 15.02
C ASP A 40 -6.21 5.84 14.62
N LYS A 41 -5.20 5.54 15.43
CA LYS A 41 -3.82 5.80 15.02
C LYS A 41 -3.45 4.84 13.91
N ALA A 42 -2.78 5.35 12.90
CA ALA A 42 -2.31 4.52 11.81
C ALA A 42 -1.12 3.67 12.24
N LYS A 43 -1.10 2.43 11.79
CA LYS A 43 0.10 1.58 11.86
C LYS A 43 0.85 1.75 10.56
N THR A 44 2.17 1.73 10.62
CA THR A 44 3.00 1.93 9.45
C THR A 44 3.97 0.78 9.24
N ILE A 45 4.23 0.48 7.97
CA ILE A 45 5.24 -0.49 7.56
C ILE A 45 6.02 0.13 6.42
N LYS A 46 7.33 0.01 6.48
CA LYS A 46 8.22 0.48 5.43
C LYS A 46 8.73 -0.71 4.63
N LEU A 47 8.52 -0.69 3.33
CA LEU A 47 9.01 -1.72 2.41
C LEU A 47 10.03 -1.09 1.47
N SER A 48 11.17 -1.75 1.31
CA SER A 48 12.27 -1.33 0.44
C SER A 48 12.65 -2.46 -0.49
N TYR A 49 12.63 -2.20 -1.78
CA TYR A 49 13.10 -3.17 -2.75
C TYR A 49 14.61 -3.01 -2.95
N PRO A 50 15.39 -4.08 -2.97
CA PRO A 50 14.98 -5.49 -2.87
C PRO A 50 15.03 -6.07 -1.44
N ASN A 51 15.23 -5.24 -0.43
CA ASN A 51 15.50 -5.72 0.93
C ASN A 51 14.28 -6.35 1.61
N ASN A 52 13.10 -5.88 1.28
CA ASN A 52 11.87 -6.41 1.87
C ASN A 52 11.03 -7.03 0.75
N LEU A 53 11.18 -8.32 0.55
CA LEU A 53 10.53 -9.05 -0.54
C LEU A 53 9.28 -9.81 -0.08
N TYR A 54 8.47 -9.17 0.74
CA TYR A 54 7.23 -9.79 1.18
C TYR A 54 6.03 -8.91 0.79
N SER A 55 4.88 -9.55 0.77
CA SER A 55 3.63 -8.90 0.42
C SER A 55 2.90 -8.47 1.67
N LEU A 56 2.18 -7.37 1.55
CA LEU A 56 1.36 -6.83 2.62
C LEU A 56 -0.11 -7.12 2.32
N PHE A 57 -0.75 -7.86 3.20
CA PHE A 57 -2.17 -8.15 3.08
C PHE A 57 -2.98 -7.06 3.76
N ILE A 58 -3.88 -6.43 3.00
CA ILE A 58 -4.79 -5.43 3.54
C ILE A 58 -6.21 -5.98 3.44
N PRO A 59 -6.81 -6.36 4.57
CA PRO A 59 -8.18 -6.88 4.53
C PRO A 59 -9.18 -5.80 4.16
N LYS A 60 -10.32 -6.23 3.65
CA LYS A 60 -11.42 -5.32 3.38
C LYS A 60 -11.78 -4.52 4.62
N LYS A 61 -12.39 -3.36 4.43
CA LYS A 61 -12.79 -2.44 5.49
C LYS A 61 -11.62 -1.87 6.28
N THR A 62 -10.47 -1.73 5.62
CA THR A 62 -9.28 -1.11 6.20
C THR A 62 -8.93 0.13 5.39
N TYR A 63 -8.69 1.24 6.06
CA TYR A 63 -8.15 2.44 5.44
C TYR A 63 -6.65 2.27 5.27
N TYR A 64 -6.15 2.64 4.11
CA TYR A 64 -4.71 2.59 3.88
C TYR A 64 -4.25 3.77 3.02
N SER A 65 -2.99 4.10 3.17
CA SER A 65 -2.32 5.12 2.37
C SER A 65 -0.87 4.72 2.17
N PHE A 66 -0.17 5.39 1.28
CA PHE A 66 1.24 5.14 1.09
C PHE A 66 1.97 6.37 0.61
N ARG A 67 3.28 6.39 0.87
CA ARG A 67 4.16 7.47 0.46
C ARG A 67 5.50 6.90 0.05
N CYS A 68 6.01 7.32 -1.10
CA CYS A 68 7.35 6.95 -1.55
C CYS A 68 8.37 7.90 -0.92
N VAL A 69 9.39 7.34 -0.29
CA VAL A 69 10.43 8.13 0.39
C VAL A 69 11.80 8.02 -0.26
N SER A 70 11.94 7.20 -1.30
CA SER A 70 13.20 7.05 -2.02
C SER A 70 13.28 8.02 -3.18
N LYS A 71 14.51 8.31 -3.63
CA LYS A 71 14.72 9.10 -4.86
C LYS A 71 14.21 8.35 -6.08
N LYS A 72 14.32 7.02 -6.07
CA LYS A 72 13.82 6.18 -7.13
C LYS A 72 12.31 6.05 -6.99
N LYS A 73 11.60 6.05 -8.10
CA LYS A 73 10.15 5.88 -8.09
C LYS A 73 9.76 4.59 -7.38
N GLY A 74 8.74 4.67 -6.55
CA GLY A 74 8.13 3.48 -5.99
C GLY A 74 7.23 2.83 -7.02
N VAL A 75 7.35 1.52 -7.19
CA VAL A 75 6.44 0.75 -8.03
C VAL A 75 5.71 -0.24 -7.14
N ILE A 76 4.41 -0.07 -7.06
CA ILE A 76 3.56 -0.89 -6.22
C ILE A 76 2.73 -1.81 -7.10
N ILE A 77 2.76 -3.09 -6.78
CA ILE A 77 1.92 -4.09 -7.45
C ILE A 77 0.76 -4.40 -6.51
N ASN A 78 -0.45 -4.19 -7.01
CA ASN A 78 -1.66 -4.40 -6.23
C ASN A 78 -2.46 -5.55 -6.84
N LEU A 79 -2.68 -6.57 -6.03
CA LEU A 79 -3.55 -7.68 -6.37
C LEU A 79 -4.82 -7.55 -5.54
N ILE A 80 -5.90 -7.21 -6.18
CA ILE A 80 -7.19 -7.04 -5.53
C ILE A 80 -7.97 -8.34 -5.66
N ASP A 81 -8.47 -8.80 -4.51
CA ASP A 81 -9.38 -9.93 -4.51
C ASP A 81 -10.70 -9.48 -5.14
N GLU A 82 -10.97 -9.98 -6.32
CA GLU A 82 -12.17 -9.63 -7.05
C GLU A 82 -13.11 -10.82 -7.05
N ILE A 83 -14.27 -10.60 -6.45
CA ILE A 83 -15.29 -11.64 -6.43
C ILE A 83 -16.02 -11.59 -7.77
N VAL A 84 -15.80 -12.63 -8.56
CA VAL A 84 -16.51 -12.79 -9.81
C VAL A 84 -17.72 -13.67 -9.54
N LYS A 85 -18.85 -13.14 -9.83
CA LYS A 85 -20.10 -13.87 -9.67
C LYS A 85 -20.74 -14.17 -11.01
#